data_b96e785fcf46a305558b8c587cd1987a
#
_entry.id   b96e785fcf46a305558b8c587cd1987a
#
_cell.length_a   1.000
_cell.length_b   1.000
_cell.length_c   1.000
_cell.angle_alpha   90.00
_cell.angle_beta   90.00
_cell.angle_gamma   90.00
#
_symmetry.space_group_name_H-M   'P 1'
#
loop_
_entity.id
_entity.type
_entity.pdbx_description
1 polymer ?
#
loop_
_entity_poly.entity_id
_entity_poly.type
_entity_poly.pdbx_seq_one_letter_code
_entity_poly.pdbx_strand_id
1 'polypeptide(L)'
;MKKTIILGMIICVPSISMAQWSLERCIDYAITHNIQLRQQENNTQLKELSLSTARNASLPDLSFGAQESFSFGRGLTADNTYTNKSTNSTALQLSTSVPLFTGMEIQNRIKQAKAELDAATEELEKARNDIRVEVAKYYMQAVYGHELTETARRQVGIDSLQTERLRQMLKAGKAAAADVARQEAALAQSRLTLTQTETDMRSAILSLRLLLELQDDKAFDIIMPKHDYDKIAGMTIPSAEFIYEQALTQRPEIKSGMIKLKSSEYNISIAKAALYPKLYLSGSLGTNYYKTSGIEMDGFGKQMKNNFNQGIGLSLSIPIFNRFQTRNNIRAARVEHLSQQLSMENTKKALYNEVQQVYLNTVSAKARYTSSLVARDSSEEAFRLTKAKYENGKASITEFNEAKNDMLKSESDLSRAKYEYIYQMALIDFYCGKDLKF
;
A
#
# COMPACT_ATOMS: atom_id res chain seq x y z
N MET A 1 -11.04 -74.28 5.87
CA MET A 1 -11.59 -73.24 4.94
C MET A 1 -11.18 -71.86 5.46
N LYS A 2 -10.10 -71.33 4.91
CA LYS A 2 -9.61 -69.95 5.25
C LYS A 2 -10.17 -69.00 4.21
N LYS A 3 -11.00 -68.03 4.64
CA LYS A 3 -11.53 -66.97 3.80
C LYS A 3 -10.51 -65.77 3.83
N THR A 4 -9.85 -65.55 2.72
CA THR A 4 -8.98 -64.37 2.50
C THR A 4 -9.86 -63.18 2.10
N ILE A 5 -9.92 -62.17 2.97
CA ILE A 5 -10.58 -60.88 2.68
C ILE A 5 -9.54 -60.00 1.99
N ILE A 6 -9.73 -59.71 0.69
CA ILE A 6 -8.96 -58.72 -0.06
C ILE A 6 -9.57 -57.35 0.24
N LEU A 7 -8.85 -56.55 1.05
CA LEU A 7 -9.18 -55.15 1.35
C LEU A 7 -8.72 -54.27 0.17
N GLY A 8 -9.64 -53.87 -0.68
CA GLY A 8 -9.37 -52.95 -1.77
C GLY A 8 -9.02 -51.55 -1.23
N MET A 9 -7.75 -51.17 -1.32
CA MET A 9 -7.25 -49.84 -0.99
C MET A 9 -7.63 -48.89 -2.11
N ILE A 10 -8.71 -48.10 -1.96
CA ILE A 10 -9.06 -47.00 -2.86
C ILE A 10 -8.03 -45.89 -2.65
N ILE A 11 -7.09 -45.83 -3.58
CA ILE A 11 -6.15 -44.71 -3.66
C ILE A 11 -6.94 -43.51 -4.16
N CYS A 12 -7.39 -42.67 -3.23
CA CYS A 12 -7.92 -41.34 -3.52
C CYS A 12 -6.75 -40.47 -4.01
N VAL A 13 -6.54 -40.41 -5.33
CA VAL A 13 -5.61 -39.47 -5.94
C VAL A 13 -6.23 -38.08 -5.72
N PRO A 14 -5.62 -37.19 -4.94
CA PRO A 14 -6.10 -35.81 -4.87
C PRO A 14 -5.99 -35.24 -6.27
N SER A 15 -7.12 -35.02 -6.92
CA SER A 15 -7.19 -34.16 -8.12
C SER A 15 -6.61 -32.83 -7.70
N ILE A 16 -5.43 -32.48 -8.19
CA ILE A 16 -4.87 -31.14 -8.09
C ILE A 16 -5.80 -30.27 -8.93
N SER A 17 -6.90 -29.83 -8.33
CA SER A 17 -7.73 -28.78 -8.87
C SER A 17 -6.80 -27.56 -8.97
N MET A 18 -6.40 -27.20 -10.19
CA MET A 18 -5.77 -25.91 -10.45
C MET A 18 -6.71 -24.86 -9.87
N ALA A 19 -6.31 -24.25 -8.77
CA ALA A 19 -7.14 -23.26 -8.11
C ALA A 19 -7.14 -22.01 -8.99
N GLN A 20 -8.13 -21.90 -9.88
CA GLN A 20 -8.34 -20.70 -10.67
C GLN A 20 -8.68 -19.53 -9.73
N TRP A 21 -8.03 -18.39 -9.95
CA TRP A 21 -8.12 -17.21 -9.11
C TRP A 21 -9.05 -16.18 -9.77
N SER A 22 -10.16 -15.86 -9.07
CA SER A 22 -10.99 -14.71 -9.42
C SER A 22 -10.33 -13.40 -8.97
N LEU A 23 -10.76 -12.28 -9.53
CA LEU A 23 -10.29 -10.96 -9.09
C LEU A 23 -10.52 -10.74 -7.59
N GLU A 24 -11.72 -11.05 -7.08
CA GLU A 24 -12.06 -10.91 -5.66
C GLU A 24 -11.10 -11.70 -4.79
N ARG A 25 -10.84 -12.96 -5.14
CA ARG A 25 -9.87 -13.80 -4.42
C ARG A 25 -8.45 -13.23 -4.47
N CYS A 26 -8.03 -12.67 -5.61
CA CYS A 26 -6.72 -12.01 -5.72
C CYS A 26 -6.64 -10.80 -4.80
N ILE A 27 -7.68 -9.96 -4.75
CA ILE A 27 -7.75 -8.77 -3.89
C ILE A 27 -7.69 -9.18 -2.41
N ASP A 28 -8.52 -10.13 -1.98
CA ASP A 28 -8.56 -10.59 -0.58
C ASP A 28 -7.22 -11.18 -0.14
N TYR A 29 -6.60 -11.95 -1.02
CA TYR A 29 -5.29 -12.53 -0.74
C TYR A 29 -4.20 -11.45 -0.66
N ALA A 30 -4.17 -10.48 -1.58
CA ALA A 30 -3.23 -9.37 -1.54
C ALA A 30 -3.37 -8.55 -0.26
N ILE A 31 -4.61 -8.20 0.14
CA ILE A 31 -4.88 -7.45 1.37
C ILE A 31 -4.32 -8.15 2.62
N THR A 32 -4.35 -9.49 2.64
CA THR A 32 -3.89 -10.25 3.81
C THR A 32 -2.39 -10.57 3.82
N HIS A 33 -1.73 -10.58 2.65
CA HIS A 33 -0.36 -11.07 2.53
C HIS A 33 0.65 -10.01 2.07
N ASN A 34 0.21 -8.91 1.46
CA ASN A 34 1.09 -7.91 0.89
C ASN A 34 1.98 -7.26 1.95
N ILE A 35 3.30 -7.21 1.69
CA ILE A 35 4.32 -6.71 2.62
C ILE A 35 4.14 -5.21 2.89
N GLN A 36 3.76 -4.41 1.89
CA GLN A 36 3.56 -2.97 2.06
C GLN A 36 2.39 -2.68 3.01
N LEU A 37 1.29 -3.46 2.93
CA LEU A 37 0.17 -3.35 3.86
C LEU A 37 0.58 -3.73 5.27
N ARG A 38 1.36 -4.80 5.46
CA ARG A 38 1.88 -5.18 6.78
C ARG A 38 2.78 -4.09 7.38
N GLN A 39 3.60 -3.40 6.55
CA GLN A 39 4.37 -2.25 7.01
C GLN A 39 3.48 -1.11 7.49
N GLN A 40 2.37 -0.84 6.77
CA GLN A 40 1.42 0.18 7.17
C GLN A 40 0.61 -0.20 8.42
N GLU A 41 0.27 -1.49 8.59
CA GLU A 41 -0.31 -2.02 9.83
C GLU A 41 0.63 -1.84 11.02
N ASN A 42 1.93 -2.14 10.85
CA ASN A 42 2.94 -1.88 11.88
C ASN A 42 3.03 -0.39 12.23
N ASN A 43 2.93 0.51 11.24
CA ASN A 43 2.88 1.95 11.50
C ASN A 43 1.65 2.34 12.35
N THR A 44 0.49 1.76 12.07
CA THR A 44 -0.72 1.97 12.88
C THR A 44 -0.53 1.47 14.32
N GLN A 45 0.10 0.30 14.52
CA GLN A 45 0.45 -0.20 15.86
C GLN A 45 1.42 0.72 16.59
N LEU A 46 2.42 1.30 15.91
CA LEU A 46 3.31 2.30 16.50
C LEU A 46 2.56 3.55 17.00
N LYS A 47 1.54 3.99 16.28
CA LYS A 47 0.67 5.09 16.70
C LYS A 47 -0.22 4.71 17.89
N GLU A 48 -0.66 3.47 17.97
CA GLU A 48 -1.38 2.92 19.12
C GLU A 48 -0.52 2.93 20.39
N LEU A 49 0.73 2.49 20.29
CA LEU A 49 1.71 2.58 21.38
C LEU A 49 2.02 4.02 21.77
N SER A 50 2.09 4.93 20.80
CA SER A 50 2.26 6.37 21.04
C SER A 50 1.09 6.96 21.82
N LEU A 51 -0.15 6.57 21.50
CA LEU A 51 -1.33 6.97 22.27
C LEU A 51 -1.31 6.40 23.68
N SER A 52 -0.91 5.13 23.87
CA SER A 52 -0.74 4.51 25.17
C SER A 52 0.30 5.28 26.00
N THR A 53 1.45 5.60 25.40
CA THR A 53 2.51 6.41 26.04
C THR A 53 1.99 7.79 26.46
N ALA A 54 1.22 8.46 25.59
CA ALA A 54 0.63 9.76 25.91
C ALA A 54 -0.37 9.69 27.08
N ARG A 55 -1.17 8.62 27.16
CA ARG A 55 -2.09 8.37 28.28
C ARG A 55 -1.35 8.11 29.58
N ASN A 56 -0.28 7.31 29.51
CA ASN A 56 0.53 6.94 30.68
C ASN A 56 1.37 8.10 31.22
N ALA A 57 1.56 9.17 30.45
CA ALA A 57 2.28 10.38 30.90
C ALA A 57 1.65 11.09 32.12
N SER A 58 0.39 10.73 32.47
CA SER A 58 -0.27 11.22 33.68
C SER A 58 -0.04 10.34 34.92
N LEU A 59 0.56 9.16 34.74
CA LEU A 59 0.85 8.23 35.85
C LEU A 59 2.14 8.64 36.58
N PRO A 60 2.29 8.25 37.87
CA PRO A 60 3.56 8.39 38.58
C PRO A 60 4.63 7.52 37.91
N ASP A 61 5.84 8.06 37.81
CA ASP A 61 7.04 7.28 37.56
C ASP A 61 7.59 6.69 38.87
N LEU A 62 8.44 5.70 38.79
CA LEU A 62 9.21 5.17 39.91
C LEU A 62 10.61 4.85 39.42
N SER A 63 11.60 5.49 40.06
CA SER A 63 12.99 5.31 39.69
C SER A 63 13.83 4.98 40.94
N PHE A 64 14.75 4.04 40.81
CA PHE A 64 15.75 3.71 41.79
C PHE A 64 17.13 4.12 41.28
N GLY A 65 17.84 4.92 42.07
CA GLY A 65 19.22 5.34 41.81
C GLY A 65 20.14 4.85 42.88
N ALA A 66 21.32 4.35 42.54
CA ALA A 66 22.42 4.04 43.42
C ALA A 66 23.65 4.76 42.88
N GLN A 67 24.31 5.50 43.71
CA GLN A 67 25.50 6.26 43.38
C GLN A 67 26.62 5.97 44.37
N GLU A 68 27.79 5.67 43.85
CA GLU A 68 29.03 5.58 44.61
C GLU A 68 29.99 6.67 44.11
N SER A 69 30.56 7.44 45.05
CA SER A 69 31.48 8.54 44.72
C SER A 69 32.71 8.50 45.58
N PHE A 70 33.86 8.53 44.95
CA PHE A 70 35.16 8.68 45.61
C PHE A 70 35.70 10.06 45.25
N SER A 71 36.00 10.86 46.30
CA SER A 71 36.57 12.19 46.14
C SER A 71 37.94 12.24 46.81
N PHE A 72 38.93 12.71 46.10
CA PHE A 72 40.28 12.85 46.55
C PHE A 72 40.72 14.32 46.42
N GLY A 73 41.28 14.90 47.50
CA GLY A 73 41.73 16.27 47.40
C GLY A 73 41.81 16.98 48.74
N ARG A 74 42.03 18.28 48.67
CA ARG A 74 42.15 19.13 49.90
C ARG A 74 40.75 19.54 50.35
N GLY A 75 40.40 19.16 51.58
CA GLY A 75 39.12 19.49 52.19
C GLY A 75 39.28 20.16 53.56
N LEU A 76 38.23 20.86 54.01
CA LEU A 76 38.20 21.50 55.35
C LEU A 76 37.95 20.43 56.40
N THR A 77 38.68 20.51 57.50
CA THR A 77 38.47 19.70 58.71
C THR A 77 37.45 20.36 59.63
N ALA A 78 36.99 19.65 60.67
CA ALA A 78 36.15 20.22 61.73
C ALA A 78 36.78 21.44 62.44
N ASP A 79 38.08 21.48 62.48
CA ASP A 79 38.88 22.58 63.12
C ASP A 79 39.17 23.73 62.11
N ASN A 80 38.46 23.87 61.04
CA ASN A 80 38.63 24.86 59.97
C ASN A 80 40.03 24.89 59.32
N THR A 81 40.75 23.75 59.32
CA THR A 81 42.06 23.62 58.67
C THR A 81 41.89 22.79 57.38
N TYR A 82 42.70 23.10 56.35
CA TYR A 82 42.71 22.37 55.11
C TYR A 82 43.72 21.23 55.10
N THR A 83 43.24 19.99 54.95
CA THR A 83 44.12 18.81 54.81
C THR A 83 43.73 17.98 53.57
N ASN A 84 44.63 17.13 53.09
CA ASN A 84 44.33 16.16 52.09
C ASN A 84 43.40 15.07 52.65
N LYS A 85 42.22 14.91 52.00
CA LYS A 85 41.21 13.95 52.44
C LYS A 85 40.77 13.12 51.29
N SER A 86 40.45 11.83 51.49
CA SER A 86 39.64 11.00 50.60
C SER A 86 38.29 10.76 51.25
N THR A 87 37.26 10.92 50.48
CA THR A 87 35.88 10.69 50.90
C THR A 87 35.25 9.65 50.02
N ASN A 88 34.62 8.67 50.63
CA ASN A 88 33.75 7.72 49.96
C ASN A 88 32.30 8.02 50.38
N SER A 89 31.39 8.12 49.41
CA SER A 89 29.96 8.27 49.67
C SER A 89 29.14 7.34 48.77
N THR A 90 28.25 6.59 49.40
CA THR A 90 27.26 5.78 48.74
C THR A 90 25.88 6.41 48.97
N ALA A 91 25.11 6.67 47.95
CA ALA A 91 23.73 7.15 48.06
C ALA A 91 22.78 6.18 47.36
N LEU A 92 21.71 5.81 48.04
CA LEU A 92 20.61 5.02 47.50
C LEU A 92 19.34 5.88 47.58
N GLN A 93 18.63 5.97 46.45
CA GLN A 93 17.42 6.78 46.36
C GLN A 93 16.34 6.08 45.51
N LEU A 94 15.15 6.01 46.06
CA LEU A 94 13.93 5.67 45.35
C LEU A 94 13.08 6.94 45.19
N SER A 95 12.71 7.31 43.99
CA SER A 95 11.95 8.54 43.74
C SER A 95 10.78 8.29 42.82
N THR A 96 9.71 9.04 43.02
CA THR A 96 8.50 9.05 42.22
C THR A 96 8.06 10.49 41.97
N SER A 97 7.50 10.74 40.81
CA SER A 97 6.91 12.05 40.47
C SER A 97 5.61 11.84 39.64
N VAL A 98 4.60 12.64 39.94
CA VAL A 98 3.36 12.65 39.20
C VAL A 98 2.97 14.07 38.81
N PRO A 99 2.66 14.35 37.55
CA PRO A 99 2.17 15.66 37.13
C PRO A 99 0.71 15.85 37.57
N LEU A 100 0.44 16.82 38.46
CA LEU A 100 -0.91 17.17 38.89
C LEU A 100 -1.57 18.17 37.92
N PHE A 101 -0.77 19.11 37.38
CA PHE A 101 -1.21 20.07 36.38
C PHE A 101 -0.06 20.50 35.48
N THR A 102 -0.28 20.47 34.18
CA THR A 102 0.74 20.79 33.16
C THR A 102 0.21 21.81 32.12
N GLY A 103 -0.77 22.66 32.51
CA GLY A 103 -1.36 23.61 31.57
C GLY A 103 -2.15 22.94 30.43
N MET A 104 -2.76 21.79 30.68
CA MET A 104 -3.48 20.97 29.71
C MET A 104 -2.56 20.33 28.62
N GLU A 105 -1.24 20.30 28.79
CA GLU A 105 -0.30 19.73 27.86
C GLU A 105 -0.58 18.23 27.63
N ILE A 106 -0.69 17.45 28.71
CA ILE A 106 -0.92 15.99 28.65
C ILE A 106 -2.23 15.68 27.95
N GLN A 107 -3.33 16.38 28.29
CA GLN A 107 -4.64 16.18 27.69
C GLN A 107 -4.63 16.48 26.17
N ASN A 108 -3.93 17.54 25.76
CA ASN A 108 -3.81 17.86 24.34
C ASN A 108 -2.89 16.89 23.59
N ARG A 109 -1.81 16.37 24.24
CA ARG A 109 -0.97 15.30 23.67
C ARG A 109 -1.76 14.00 23.47
N ILE A 110 -2.65 13.63 24.39
CA ILE A 110 -3.52 12.48 24.24
C ILE A 110 -4.46 12.67 23.06
N LYS A 111 -5.07 13.86 22.90
CA LYS A 111 -5.95 14.18 21.76
C LYS A 111 -5.18 14.16 20.45
N GLN A 112 -3.95 14.71 20.43
CA GLN A 112 -3.08 14.68 19.28
C GLN A 112 -2.71 13.25 18.88
N ALA A 113 -2.23 12.45 19.84
CA ALA A 113 -1.85 11.06 19.58
C ALA A 113 -3.03 10.21 19.12
N LYS A 114 -4.25 10.47 19.64
CA LYS A 114 -5.46 9.83 19.15
C LYS A 114 -5.76 10.22 17.69
N ALA A 115 -5.69 11.50 17.36
CA ALA A 115 -5.90 11.97 15.99
C ALA A 115 -4.83 11.41 15.03
N GLU A 116 -3.58 11.26 15.48
CA GLU A 116 -2.53 10.63 14.69
C GLU A 116 -2.80 9.13 14.43
N LEU A 117 -3.35 8.42 15.42
CA LEU A 117 -3.78 7.02 15.25
C LEU A 117 -4.95 6.93 14.26
N ASP A 118 -5.95 7.78 14.43
CA ASP A 118 -7.12 7.83 13.54
C ASP A 118 -6.67 8.14 12.08
N ALA A 119 -5.73 9.08 11.90
CA ALA A 119 -5.15 9.39 10.58
C ALA A 119 -4.38 8.21 9.98
N ALA A 120 -3.57 7.50 10.79
CA ALA A 120 -2.83 6.31 10.34
C ALA A 120 -3.76 5.16 9.96
N THR A 121 -4.91 5.03 10.60
CA THR A 121 -5.96 4.06 10.22
C THR A 121 -6.54 4.38 8.85
N GLU A 122 -6.84 5.65 8.55
CA GLU A 122 -7.30 6.06 7.22
C GLU A 122 -6.20 5.91 6.16
N GLU A 123 -4.94 6.12 6.51
CA GLU A 123 -3.81 5.85 5.61
C GLU A 123 -3.65 4.36 5.29
N LEU A 124 -3.92 3.48 6.25
CA LEU A 124 -3.97 2.03 6.02
C LEU A 124 -5.10 1.68 5.04
N GLU A 125 -6.30 2.27 5.20
CA GLU A 125 -7.40 2.06 4.25
C GLU A 125 -7.06 2.60 2.85
N LYS A 126 -6.36 3.74 2.77
CA LYS A 126 -5.83 4.23 1.48
C LYS A 126 -4.90 3.20 0.85
N ALA A 127 -3.93 2.68 1.59
CA ALA A 127 -3.00 1.68 1.09
C ALA A 127 -3.72 0.40 0.63
N ARG A 128 -4.75 -0.05 1.34
CA ARG A 128 -5.60 -1.17 0.91
C ARG A 128 -6.31 -0.88 -0.42
N ASN A 129 -6.82 0.34 -0.58
CA ASN A 129 -7.46 0.79 -1.81
C ASN A 129 -6.46 0.85 -2.98
N ASP A 130 -5.25 1.32 -2.74
CA ASP A 130 -4.19 1.36 -3.76
C ASP A 130 -3.85 -0.07 -4.24
N ILE A 131 -3.72 -1.03 -3.33
CA ILE A 131 -3.50 -2.44 -3.67
C ILE A 131 -4.69 -3.04 -4.43
N ARG A 132 -5.95 -2.74 -4.06
CA ARG A 132 -7.14 -3.19 -4.81
C ARG A 132 -7.07 -2.74 -6.28
N VAL A 133 -6.76 -1.47 -6.51
CA VAL A 133 -6.64 -0.90 -7.86
C VAL A 133 -5.50 -1.54 -8.64
N GLU A 134 -4.36 -1.76 -7.98
CA GLU A 134 -3.18 -2.35 -8.63
C GLU A 134 -3.39 -3.82 -8.99
N VAL A 135 -4.00 -4.61 -8.09
CA VAL A 135 -4.42 -6.01 -8.38
C VAL A 135 -5.38 -6.04 -9.56
N ALA A 136 -6.40 -5.17 -9.56
CA ALA A 136 -7.38 -5.09 -10.64
C ALA A 136 -6.71 -4.77 -11.99
N LYS A 137 -5.76 -3.84 -12.01
CA LYS A 137 -4.99 -3.47 -13.20
C LYS A 137 -4.21 -4.67 -13.77
N TYR A 138 -3.42 -5.36 -12.95
CA TYR A 138 -2.62 -6.49 -13.43
C TYR A 138 -3.47 -7.70 -13.79
N TYR A 139 -4.57 -7.93 -13.06
CA TYR A 139 -5.54 -8.96 -13.40
C TYR A 139 -6.13 -8.72 -14.79
N MET A 140 -6.56 -7.50 -15.09
CA MET A 140 -7.11 -7.15 -16.41
C MET A 140 -6.07 -7.23 -17.52
N GLN A 141 -4.82 -6.87 -17.23
CA GLN A 141 -3.72 -7.05 -18.19
C GLN A 141 -3.47 -8.54 -18.50
N ALA A 142 -3.55 -9.41 -17.51
CA ALA A 142 -3.40 -10.85 -17.70
C ALA A 142 -4.57 -11.44 -18.51
N VAL A 143 -5.82 -11.03 -18.21
CA VAL A 143 -7.02 -11.40 -18.98
C VAL A 143 -6.91 -10.98 -20.45
N TYR A 144 -6.55 -9.73 -20.68
CA TYR A 144 -6.32 -9.20 -22.03
C TYR A 144 -5.19 -9.93 -22.76
N GLY A 145 -4.05 -10.17 -22.06
CA GLY A 145 -2.92 -10.90 -22.62
C GLY A 145 -3.27 -12.32 -23.05
N HIS A 146 -4.14 -13.01 -22.28
CA HIS A 146 -4.64 -14.33 -22.64
C HIS A 146 -5.45 -14.29 -23.95
N GLU A 147 -6.39 -13.34 -24.09
CA GLU A 147 -7.23 -13.21 -25.29
C GLU A 147 -6.40 -12.90 -26.55
N LEU A 148 -5.40 -12.01 -26.42
CA LEU A 148 -4.45 -11.73 -27.50
C LEU A 148 -3.63 -12.95 -27.92
N THR A 149 -3.16 -13.73 -26.93
CA THR A 149 -2.39 -14.95 -27.19
C THR A 149 -3.22 -15.97 -27.94
N GLU A 150 -4.50 -16.17 -27.60
CA GLU A 150 -5.40 -17.06 -28.31
C GLU A 150 -5.65 -16.57 -29.76
N THR A 151 -5.80 -15.27 -29.96
CA THR A 151 -5.93 -14.69 -31.31
C THR A 151 -4.66 -14.92 -32.13
N ALA A 152 -3.47 -14.67 -31.56
CA ALA A 152 -2.19 -14.94 -32.23
C ALA A 152 -1.99 -16.42 -32.53
N ARG A 153 -2.42 -17.32 -31.66
CA ARG A 153 -2.37 -18.78 -31.88
C ARG A 153 -3.26 -19.21 -33.04
N ARG A 154 -4.47 -18.68 -33.13
CA ARG A 154 -5.37 -18.91 -34.30
C ARG A 154 -4.72 -18.42 -35.58
N GLN A 155 -4.05 -17.25 -35.55
CA GLN A 155 -3.31 -16.73 -36.71
C GLN A 155 -2.24 -17.69 -37.20
N VAL A 156 -1.36 -18.17 -36.28
CA VAL A 156 -0.32 -19.16 -36.64
C VAL A 156 -0.94 -20.42 -37.27
N GLY A 157 -2.07 -20.90 -36.78
CA GLY A 157 -2.81 -22.01 -37.35
C GLY A 157 -3.24 -21.74 -38.79
N ILE A 158 -3.86 -20.58 -39.09
CA ILE A 158 -4.29 -20.19 -40.41
C ILE A 158 -3.10 -20.07 -41.36
N ASP A 159 -2.01 -19.40 -40.94
CA ASP A 159 -0.83 -19.20 -41.79
C ASP A 159 -0.08 -20.50 -42.06
N SER A 160 -0.06 -21.43 -41.10
CA SER A 160 0.56 -22.76 -41.27
C SER A 160 -0.19 -23.58 -42.32
N LEU A 161 -1.53 -23.64 -42.24
CA LEU A 161 -2.37 -24.34 -43.19
C LEU A 161 -2.23 -23.75 -44.61
N GLN A 162 -2.20 -22.42 -44.71
CA GLN A 162 -2.06 -21.75 -46.00
C GLN A 162 -0.67 -21.95 -46.59
N THR A 163 0.38 -21.96 -45.81
CA THR A 163 1.75 -22.25 -46.25
C THR A 163 1.84 -23.66 -46.85
N GLU A 164 1.29 -24.65 -46.15
CA GLU A 164 1.29 -26.03 -46.63
C GLU A 164 0.50 -26.19 -47.94
N ARG A 165 -0.67 -25.55 -48.02
CA ARG A 165 -1.46 -25.53 -49.25
C ARG A 165 -0.68 -24.97 -50.44
N LEU A 166 -0.01 -23.81 -50.26
CA LEU A 166 0.79 -23.18 -51.29
C LEU A 166 2.00 -24.01 -51.73
N ARG A 167 2.66 -24.70 -50.77
CA ARG A 167 3.74 -25.64 -51.05
C ARG A 167 3.29 -26.81 -51.94
N GLN A 168 2.09 -27.35 -51.67
CA GLN A 168 1.52 -28.42 -52.47
C GLN A 168 1.13 -27.92 -53.86
N MET A 169 0.58 -26.69 -53.96
CA MET A 169 0.27 -26.06 -55.23
C MET A 169 1.52 -25.78 -56.05
N LEU A 170 2.64 -25.36 -55.45
CA LEU A 170 3.92 -25.19 -56.13
C LEU A 170 4.46 -26.51 -56.68
N LYS A 171 4.43 -27.61 -55.91
CA LYS A 171 4.80 -28.95 -56.35
C LYS A 171 3.97 -29.42 -57.55
N ALA A 172 2.70 -29.00 -57.60
CA ALA A 172 1.77 -29.29 -58.71
C ALA A 172 1.86 -28.27 -59.88
N GLY A 173 2.82 -27.34 -59.86
CA GLY A 173 2.99 -26.30 -60.87
C GLY A 173 1.89 -25.25 -60.94
N LYS A 174 1.07 -25.12 -59.87
CA LYS A 174 -0.10 -24.23 -59.78
C LYS A 174 0.11 -22.98 -58.93
N ALA A 175 1.26 -22.77 -58.34
CA ALA A 175 1.62 -21.57 -57.60
C ALA A 175 3.03 -21.12 -57.92
N ALA A 176 3.35 -19.83 -57.77
CA ALA A 176 4.67 -19.29 -57.95
C ALA A 176 5.54 -19.49 -56.67
N ALA A 177 6.84 -19.72 -56.84
CA ALA A 177 7.78 -19.83 -55.72
C ALA A 177 7.79 -18.55 -54.87
N ALA A 178 7.56 -17.37 -55.49
CA ALA A 178 7.44 -16.08 -54.78
C ALA A 178 6.24 -16.03 -53.82
N ASP A 179 5.13 -16.68 -54.15
CA ASP A 179 3.95 -16.71 -53.27
C ASP A 179 4.18 -17.60 -52.06
N VAL A 180 4.89 -18.73 -52.24
CA VAL A 180 5.29 -19.60 -51.12
C VAL A 180 6.25 -18.85 -50.19
N ALA A 181 7.28 -18.19 -50.73
CA ALA A 181 8.23 -17.42 -49.91
C ALA A 181 7.56 -16.29 -49.13
N ARG A 182 6.60 -15.59 -49.76
CA ARG A 182 5.80 -14.55 -49.10
C ARG A 182 4.94 -15.11 -47.95
N GLN A 183 4.32 -16.26 -48.14
CA GLN A 183 3.51 -16.91 -47.12
C GLN A 183 4.37 -17.50 -45.98
N GLU A 184 5.56 -18.00 -46.27
CA GLU A 184 6.53 -18.43 -45.26
C GLU A 184 6.98 -17.25 -44.39
N ALA A 185 7.20 -16.08 -45.01
CA ALA A 185 7.48 -14.85 -44.26
C ALA A 185 6.32 -14.43 -43.34
N ALA A 186 5.07 -14.54 -43.85
CA ALA A 186 3.87 -14.26 -43.05
C ALA A 186 3.73 -15.23 -41.87
N LEU A 187 3.99 -16.54 -42.07
CA LEU A 187 3.99 -17.54 -41.01
C LEU A 187 5.09 -17.26 -39.96
N ALA A 188 6.27 -16.86 -40.40
CA ALA A 188 7.36 -16.48 -39.45
C ALA A 188 6.96 -15.26 -38.62
N GLN A 189 6.36 -14.26 -39.20
CA GLN A 189 5.86 -13.07 -38.53
C GLN A 189 4.74 -13.41 -37.52
N SER A 190 3.79 -14.29 -37.89
CA SER A 190 2.73 -14.69 -36.94
C SER A 190 3.26 -15.49 -35.74
N ARG A 191 4.29 -16.32 -35.94
CA ARG A 191 4.99 -17.00 -34.85
C ARG A 191 5.72 -16.03 -33.91
N LEU A 192 6.38 -15.00 -34.48
CA LEU A 192 7.00 -13.93 -33.69
C LEU A 192 5.96 -13.20 -32.83
N THR A 193 4.81 -12.85 -33.41
CA THR A 193 3.70 -12.21 -32.69
C THR A 193 3.17 -13.10 -31.57
N LEU A 194 3.01 -14.41 -31.80
CA LEU A 194 2.59 -15.35 -30.77
C LEU A 194 3.59 -15.39 -29.61
N THR A 195 4.89 -15.49 -29.91
CA THR A 195 5.93 -15.47 -28.86
C THR A 195 5.87 -14.18 -28.04
N GLN A 196 5.68 -13.04 -28.70
CA GLN A 196 5.57 -11.74 -28.01
C GLN A 196 4.34 -11.69 -27.09
N THR A 197 3.17 -12.07 -27.59
CA THR A 197 1.92 -12.06 -26.77
C THR A 197 1.98 -13.05 -25.60
N GLU A 198 2.58 -14.24 -25.78
CA GLU A 198 2.83 -15.19 -24.69
C GLU A 198 3.76 -14.60 -23.62
N THR A 199 4.82 -13.89 -24.04
CA THR A 199 5.75 -13.24 -23.12
C THR A 199 5.07 -12.11 -22.33
N ASP A 200 4.28 -11.26 -23.01
CA ASP A 200 3.55 -10.15 -22.40
C ASP A 200 2.51 -10.67 -21.39
N MET A 201 1.77 -11.73 -21.74
CA MET A 201 0.85 -12.41 -20.83
C MET A 201 1.56 -12.96 -19.58
N ARG A 202 2.69 -13.67 -19.78
CA ARG A 202 3.48 -14.20 -18.65
C ARG A 202 4.01 -13.10 -17.75
N SER A 203 4.44 -11.96 -18.33
CA SER A 203 4.90 -10.80 -17.57
C SER A 203 3.77 -10.18 -16.73
N ALA A 204 2.55 -10.08 -17.27
CA ALA A 204 1.40 -9.59 -16.52
C ALA A 204 1.03 -10.54 -15.35
N ILE A 205 1.03 -11.86 -15.59
CA ILE A 205 0.82 -12.87 -14.56
C ILE A 205 1.92 -12.80 -13.48
N LEU A 206 3.18 -12.62 -13.88
CA LEU A 206 4.29 -12.48 -12.93
C LEU A 206 4.10 -11.24 -12.05
N SER A 207 3.75 -10.10 -12.64
CA SER A 207 3.47 -8.86 -11.90
C SER A 207 2.34 -9.05 -10.90
N LEU A 208 1.27 -9.74 -11.29
CA LEU A 208 0.17 -10.08 -10.39
C LEU A 208 0.62 -10.98 -9.24
N ARG A 209 1.40 -12.04 -9.55
CA ARG A 209 1.94 -12.96 -8.53
C ARG A 209 2.84 -12.25 -7.51
N LEU A 210 3.70 -11.35 -7.97
CA LEU A 210 4.57 -10.54 -7.10
C LEU A 210 3.75 -9.66 -6.16
N LEU A 211 2.69 -9.04 -6.66
CA LEU A 211 1.79 -8.22 -5.84
C LEU A 211 1.03 -9.06 -4.80
N LEU A 212 0.72 -10.31 -5.14
CA LEU A 212 0.10 -11.29 -4.25
C LEU A 212 1.12 -11.94 -3.28
N GLU A 213 2.43 -11.66 -3.38
CA GLU A 213 3.49 -12.30 -2.59
C GLU A 213 3.51 -13.85 -2.76
N LEU A 214 3.13 -14.35 -3.93
CA LEU A 214 3.15 -15.78 -4.23
C LEU A 214 4.57 -16.21 -4.63
N GLN A 215 5.26 -16.93 -3.74
CA GLN A 215 6.67 -17.34 -3.93
C GLN A 215 6.85 -18.63 -4.73
N ASP A 216 5.83 -19.49 -4.82
CA ASP A 216 5.95 -20.82 -5.41
C ASP A 216 5.54 -20.88 -6.89
N ASP A 217 6.22 -21.77 -7.64
CA ASP A 217 5.88 -22.17 -9.02
C ASP A 217 4.58 -22.99 -9.13
N LYS A 218 3.73 -22.99 -8.10
CA LYS A 218 2.42 -23.61 -8.20
C LYS A 218 1.65 -22.97 -9.34
N ALA A 219 1.04 -23.80 -10.15
CA ALA A 219 0.24 -23.40 -11.28
C ALA A 219 -0.80 -22.35 -10.84
N PHE A 220 -0.46 -21.08 -11.12
CA PHE A 220 -1.34 -19.95 -10.91
C PHE A 220 -2.04 -19.65 -12.23
N ASP A 221 -3.34 -19.74 -12.22
CA ASP A 221 -4.19 -19.46 -13.37
C ASP A 221 -5.34 -18.54 -12.94
N ILE A 222 -5.77 -17.67 -13.85
CA ILE A 222 -6.82 -16.70 -13.61
C ILE A 222 -8.13 -17.14 -14.24
N ILE A 223 -9.25 -16.81 -13.60
CA ILE A 223 -10.58 -17.01 -14.20
C ILE A 223 -10.80 -15.96 -15.27
N MET A 224 -11.16 -16.40 -16.49
CA MET A 224 -11.57 -15.48 -17.53
C MET A 224 -12.98 -14.97 -17.23
N PRO A 225 -13.18 -13.67 -16.99
CA PRO A 225 -14.47 -13.14 -16.63
C PRO A 225 -15.45 -13.26 -17.82
N LYS A 226 -16.65 -13.78 -17.53
CA LYS A 226 -17.74 -13.82 -18.52
C LYS A 226 -18.60 -12.59 -18.34
N HIS A 227 -18.41 -11.58 -19.19
CA HIS A 227 -19.19 -10.34 -19.13
C HIS A 227 -20.25 -10.30 -20.22
N ASP A 228 -21.40 -9.71 -19.85
CA ASP A 228 -22.40 -9.23 -20.78
C ASP A 228 -21.97 -7.83 -21.28
N TYR A 229 -21.23 -7.81 -22.37
CA TYR A 229 -20.63 -6.58 -22.92
C TYR A 229 -21.66 -5.58 -23.41
N ASP A 230 -22.82 -6.03 -23.89
CA ASP A 230 -23.91 -5.17 -24.34
C ASP A 230 -24.47 -4.36 -23.16
N LYS A 231 -24.55 -4.97 -22.00
CA LYS A 231 -24.97 -4.29 -20.76
C LYS A 231 -23.98 -3.19 -20.36
N ILE A 232 -22.68 -3.47 -20.44
CA ILE A 232 -21.63 -2.50 -20.08
C ILE A 232 -21.60 -1.33 -21.08
N ALA A 233 -21.76 -1.59 -22.38
CA ALA A 233 -21.81 -0.56 -23.40
C ALA A 233 -22.98 0.42 -23.22
N GLY A 234 -24.11 -0.05 -22.67
CA GLY A 234 -25.28 0.76 -22.36
C GLY A 234 -25.18 1.62 -21.09
N MET A 235 -24.14 1.46 -20.26
CA MET A 235 -23.99 2.21 -19.02
C MET A 235 -23.72 3.69 -19.27
N THR A 236 -24.42 4.54 -18.49
CA THR A 236 -24.20 5.99 -18.50
C THR A 236 -22.99 6.33 -17.62
N ILE A 237 -22.06 7.12 -18.16
CA ILE A 237 -20.92 7.63 -17.40
C ILE A 237 -21.39 8.83 -16.57
N PRO A 238 -21.28 8.82 -15.24
CA PRO A 238 -21.60 9.99 -14.39
C PRO A 238 -20.71 11.19 -14.74
N SER A 239 -21.13 12.41 -14.40
CA SER A 239 -20.30 13.59 -14.60
C SER A 239 -19.07 13.56 -13.69
N ALA A 240 -17.98 14.19 -14.12
CA ALA A 240 -16.75 14.27 -13.33
C ALA A 240 -16.97 14.99 -11.98
N GLU A 241 -17.85 16.01 -11.96
CA GLU A 241 -18.23 16.71 -10.74
C GLU A 241 -18.91 15.77 -9.73
N PHE A 242 -19.87 14.96 -10.19
CA PHE A 242 -20.55 13.99 -9.33
C PHE A 242 -19.57 12.97 -8.73
N ILE A 243 -18.67 12.43 -9.55
CA ILE A 243 -17.65 11.47 -9.09
C ILE A 243 -16.75 12.12 -8.04
N TYR A 244 -16.32 13.37 -8.27
CA TYR A 244 -15.47 14.10 -7.34
C TYR A 244 -16.16 14.41 -6.01
N GLU A 245 -17.43 14.82 -6.02
CA GLU A 245 -18.20 15.06 -4.79
C GLU A 245 -18.34 13.77 -3.95
N GLN A 246 -18.62 12.63 -4.59
CA GLN A 246 -18.63 11.34 -3.91
C GLN A 246 -17.26 10.97 -3.33
N ALA A 247 -16.21 11.14 -4.12
CA ALA A 247 -14.85 10.85 -3.70
C ALA A 247 -14.40 11.71 -2.52
N LEU A 248 -14.74 13.01 -2.48
CA LEU A 248 -14.42 13.92 -1.36
C LEU A 248 -14.98 13.43 -0.02
N THR A 249 -16.11 12.74 -0.01
CA THR A 249 -16.75 12.27 1.23
C THR A 249 -16.24 10.91 1.68
N GLN A 250 -15.80 10.07 0.73
CA GLN A 250 -15.52 8.66 0.99
C GLN A 250 -14.04 8.31 1.03
N ARG A 251 -13.19 9.05 0.31
CA ARG A 251 -11.78 8.70 0.14
C ARG A 251 -10.97 8.86 1.44
N PRO A 252 -10.23 7.80 1.84
CA PRO A 252 -9.45 7.80 3.09
C PRO A 252 -8.39 8.90 3.14
N GLU A 253 -7.78 9.28 2.02
CA GLU A 253 -6.77 10.35 1.96
C GLU A 253 -7.36 11.73 2.34
N ILE A 254 -8.63 11.97 2.04
CA ILE A 254 -9.33 13.20 2.43
C ILE A 254 -9.62 13.18 3.93
N LYS A 255 -10.10 12.04 4.45
CA LYS A 255 -10.38 11.85 5.88
C LYS A 255 -9.10 11.98 6.70
N SER A 256 -8.02 11.30 6.30
CA SER A 256 -6.70 11.42 6.93
C SER A 256 -6.21 12.87 6.95
N GLY A 257 -6.32 13.58 5.82
CA GLY A 257 -5.93 14.99 5.71
C GLY A 257 -6.70 15.90 6.69
N MET A 258 -8.02 15.72 6.85
CA MET A 258 -8.85 16.45 7.82
C MET A 258 -8.42 16.15 9.27
N ILE A 259 -8.14 14.88 9.58
CA ILE A 259 -7.70 14.46 10.90
C ILE A 259 -6.30 15.03 11.23
N LYS A 260 -5.38 15.03 10.28
CA LYS A 260 -4.05 15.65 10.43
C LYS A 260 -4.15 17.17 10.66
N LEU A 261 -5.07 17.83 9.96
CA LEU A 261 -5.33 19.24 10.21
C LEU A 261 -5.81 19.46 11.65
N LYS A 262 -6.69 18.61 12.17
CA LYS A 262 -7.13 18.65 13.55
C LYS A 262 -6.00 18.35 14.55
N SER A 263 -5.11 17.41 14.23
CA SER A 263 -3.91 17.12 15.02
C SER A 263 -2.99 18.34 15.15
N SER A 264 -2.82 19.12 14.08
CA SER A 264 -2.02 20.35 14.10
C SER A 264 -2.63 21.47 14.97
N GLU A 265 -3.96 21.53 15.14
CA GLU A 265 -4.61 22.43 16.11
C GLU A 265 -4.26 22.04 17.56
N TYR A 266 -4.23 20.73 17.85
CA TYR A 266 -3.76 20.25 19.17
C TYR A 266 -2.29 20.60 19.41
N ASN A 267 -1.43 20.55 18.38
CA ASN A 267 -0.04 20.98 18.49
C ASN A 267 0.09 22.46 18.89
N ILE A 268 -0.75 23.35 18.35
CA ILE A 268 -0.80 24.75 18.80
C ILE A 268 -1.19 24.83 20.28
N SER A 269 -2.15 24.02 20.72
CA SER A 269 -2.62 23.99 22.11
C SER A 269 -1.53 23.44 23.07
N ILE A 270 -0.77 22.45 22.64
CA ILE A 270 0.40 21.91 23.36
C ILE A 270 1.49 23.00 23.50
N ALA A 271 1.78 23.72 22.41
CA ALA A 271 2.77 24.81 22.47
C ALA A 271 2.33 25.94 23.42
N LYS A 272 1.02 26.24 23.48
CA LYS A 272 0.45 27.22 24.43
C LYS A 272 0.50 26.74 25.89
N ALA A 273 0.49 25.43 26.13
CA ALA A 273 0.56 24.87 27.48
C ALA A 273 1.82 25.33 28.26
N ALA A 274 2.91 25.63 27.54
CA ALA A 274 4.12 26.17 28.13
C ALA A 274 4.01 27.62 28.69
N LEU A 275 2.87 28.29 28.52
CA LEU A 275 2.55 29.59 29.16
C LEU A 275 1.96 29.42 30.58
N TYR A 276 1.47 28.25 30.91
CA TYR A 276 0.75 27.98 32.13
C TYR A 276 1.67 27.42 33.23
N PRO A 277 1.32 27.60 34.52
CA PRO A 277 2.02 26.94 35.63
C PRO A 277 2.02 25.42 35.48
N LYS A 278 3.06 24.76 35.99
CA LYS A 278 3.16 23.31 36.11
C LYS A 278 3.27 22.92 37.59
N LEU A 279 2.47 21.95 38.02
CA LEU A 279 2.42 21.45 39.39
C LEU A 279 2.72 19.95 39.38
N TYR A 280 3.73 19.56 40.18
CA TYR A 280 4.15 18.17 40.33
C TYR A 280 4.12 17.79 41.82
N LEU A 281 3.67 16.57 42.07
CA LEU A 281 3.82 15.90 43.36
C LEU A 281 4.99 14.92 43.25
N SER A 282 5.93 14.99 44.17
CA SER A 282 7.07 14.08 44.24
C SER A 282 7.13 13.37 45.58
N GLY A 283 7.62 12.14 45.58
CA GLY A 283 7.93 11.35 46.76
C GLY A 283 9.32 10.77 46.62
N SER A 284 10.05 10.70 47.75
CA SER A 284 11.38 10.09 47.75
C SER A 284 11.64 9.32 49.03
N LEU A 285 12.36 8.22 48.91
CA LEU A 285 12.96 7.48 49.99
C LEU A 285 14.45 7.42 49.69
N GLY A 286 15.28 7.77 50.66
CA GLY A 286 16.72 7.78 50.46
C GLY A 286 17.51 7.37 51.71
N THR A 287 18.74 6.95 51.49
CA THR A 287 19.72 6.75 52.54
C THR A 287 21.12 6.91 51.97
N ASN A 288 22.05 7.25 52.80
CA ASN A 288 23.42 7.42 52.35
C ASN A 288 24.43 6.93 53.39
N TYR A 289 25.56 6.49 52.90
CA TYR A 289 26.79 6.22 53.66
C TYR A 289 27.83 7.24 53.27
N TYR A 290 28.63 7.64 54.25
CA TYR A 290 29.67 8.62 54.05
C TYR A 290 30.86 8.26 54.91
N LYS A 291 32.08 8.20 54.36
CA LYS A 291 33.35 7.93 55.09
C LYS A 291 34.40 8.88 54.56
N THR A 292 35.06 9.59 55.54
CA THR A 292 36.16 10.45 55.21
C THR A 292 37.42 9.93 55.92
N SER A 293 38.59 9.94 55.25
CA SER A 293 39.87 9.52 55.85
C SER A 293 40.21 10.40 56.97
N GLY A 294 40.71 9.78 58.07
CA GLY A 294 41.15 10.50 59.30
C GLY A 294 40.02 10.94 60.25
N ILE A 295 38.77 10.51 59.96
CA ILE A 295 37.62 10.76 60.86
C ILE A 295 37.00 9.42 61.23
N GLU A 296 36.79 9.15 62.50
CA GLU A 296 36.04 7.99 62.96
C GLU A 296 34.57 8.22 62.77
N MET A 297 33.93 7.29 62.02
CA MET A 297 32.55 7.39 61.65
C MET A 297 31.85 6.04 61.84
N ASP A 298 30.54 6.07 62.01
CA ASP A 298 29.73 4.86 62.09
C ASP A 298 29.91 3.98 60.85
N GLY A 299 29.87 2.67 61.05
CA GLY A 299 29.99 1.67 60.00
C GLY A 299 28.82 1.75 59.02
N PHE A 300 29.01 1.20 57.80
CA PHE A 300 28.06 1.24 56.65
C PHE A 300 26.61 0.94 57.09
N GLY A 301 26.36 -0.21 57.72
CA GLY A 301 24.99 -0.63 58.10
C GLY A 301 24.33 0.30 59.12
N LYS A 302 25.10 0.90 60.06
CA LYS A 302 24.57 1.83 61.05
C LYS A 302 24.22 3.17 60.41
N GLN A 303 25.06 3.68 59.48
CA GLN A 303 24.77 4.91 58.76
C GLN A 303 23.56 4.72 57.81
N MET A 304 23.50 3.62 57.04
CA MET A 304 22.37 3.33 56.13
C MET A 304 21.04 3.30 56.90
N LYS A 305 21.01 2.80 58.11
CA LYS A 305 19.81 2.81 58.96
C LYS A 305 19.49 4.20 59.50
N ASN A 306 20.51 4.90 60.02
CA ASN A 306 20.33 6.19 60.71
C ASN A 306 20.06 7.33 59.71
N ASN A 307 20.62 7.25 58.51
CA ASN A 307 20.47 8.27 57.46
C ASN A 307 19.24 8.04 56.57
N PHE A 308 18.41 7.02 56.88
CA PHE A 308 17.18 6.79 56.13
C PHE A 308 16.26 7.99 56.29
N ASN A 309 15.85 8.53 55.15
CA ASN A 309 14.95 9.67 55.06
C ASN A 309 13.83 9.41 54.06
N GLN A 310 12.71 10.07 54.24
CA GLN A 310 11.55 10.06 53.39
C GLN A 310 11.06 11.49 53.20
N GLY A 311 10.64 11.79 51.97
CA GLY A 311 10.19 13.12 51.62
C GLY A 311 8.98 13.07 50.69
N ILE A 312 8.04 14.00 50.90
CA ILE A 312 6.95 14.30 49.97
C ILE A 312 7.07 15.79 49.67
N GLY A 313 7.04 16.13 48.36
CA GLY A 313 7.21 17.50 47.92
C GLY A 313 6.15 17.88 46.88
N LEU A 314 5.71 19.13 46.90
CA LEU A 314 4.89 19.75 45.89
C LEU A 314 5.71 20.84 45.22
N SER A 315 5.89 20.72 43.91
CA SER A 315 6.67 21.65 43.10
C SER A 315 5.77 22.41 42.14
N LEU A 316 5.72 23.75 42.27
CA LEU A 316 5.05 24.67 41.39
C LEU A 316 6.08 25.45 40.58
N SER A 317 6.03 25.33 39.24
CA SER A 317 6.89 26.05 38.31
C SER A 317 6.04 27.00 37.45
N ILE A 318 6.33 28.30 37.52
CA ILE A 318 5.62 29.34 36.74
C ILE A 318 6.64 29.99 35.81
N PRO A 319 6.52 29.81 34.48
CA PRO A 319 7.45 30.43 33.54
C PRO A 319 7.14 31.92 33.42
N ILE A 320 8.05 32.80 33.86
CA ILE A 320 7.88 34.27 33.74
C ILE A 320 8.53 34.77 32.46
N PHE A 321 9.74 34.38 32.18
CA PHE A 321 10.48 34.78 31.00
C PHE A 321 11.45 33.67 30.55
N ASN A 322 11.35 33.23 29.32
CA ASN A 322 12.18 32.16 28.76
C ASN A 322 12.82 32.58 27.42
N ARG A 323 13.28 33.79 27.34
CA ARG A 323 13.94 34.32 26.11
C ARG A 323 13.11 34.18 24.86
N PHE A 324 11.80 34.40 24.93
CA PHE A 324 10.79 34.27 23.87
C PHE A 324 10.64 32.87 23.26
N GLN A 325 11.23 31.82 23.85
CA GLN A 325 11.18 30.47 23.30
C GLN A 325 9.71 29.97 23.16
N THR A 326 8.89 30.12 24.20
CA THR A 326 7.46 29.73 24.11
C THR A 326 6.71 30.49 23.05
N ARG A 327 6.97 31.81 22.92
CA ARG A 327 6.33 32.62 21.85
C ARG A 327 6.71 32.15 20.47
N ASN A 328 7.98 31.80 20.24
CA ASN A 328 8.44 31.30 18.96
C ASN A 328 7.92 29.90 18.66
N ASN A 329 7.84 29.00 19.68
CA ASN A 329 7.24 27.68 19.51
C ASN A 329 5.76 27.77 19.12
N ILE A 330 4.98 28.70 19.71
CA ILE A 330 3.58 28.92 19.32
C ILE A 330 3.49 29.44 17.88
N ARG A 331 4.39 30.34 17.46
CA ARG A 331 4.45 30.82 16.08
C ARG A 331 4.79 29.70 15.11
N ALA A 332 5.78 28.87 15.45
CA ALA A 332 6.17 27.71 14.65
C ALA A 332 4.99 26.73 14.50
N ALA A 333 4.28 26.40 15.57
CA ALA A 333 3.10 25.54 15.53
C ALA A 333 1.96 26.11 14.66
N ARG A 334 1.80 27.46 14.61
CA ARG A 334 0.83 28.09 13.71
C ARG A 334 1.24 28.00 12.24
N VAL A 335 2.54 28.16 11.94
CA VAL A 335 3.07 28.01 10.58
C VAL A 335 2.92 26.57 10.12
N GLU A 336 3.17 25.60 11.01
CA GLU A 336 2.95 24.18 10.74
C GLU A 336 1.49 23.86 10.42
N HIS A 337 0.55 24.44 11.21
CA HIS A 337 -0.88 24.32 10.93
C HIS A 337 -1.25 24.90 9.57
N LEU A 338 -0.70 26.07 9.17
CA LEU A 338 -0.89 26.64 7.84
C LEU A 338 -0.35 25.73 6.74
N SER A 339 0.84 25.14 6.95
CA SER A 339 1.40 24.15 6.03
C SER A 339 0.49 22.94 5.88
N GLN A 340 -0.13 22.47 6.97
CA GLN A 340 -1.08 21.37 6.92
C GLN A 340 -2.38 21.74 6.17
N GLN A 341 -2.85 22.98 6.27
CA GLN A 341 -3.99 23.48 5.47
C GLN A 341 -3.64 23.44 3.95
N LEU A 342 -2.48 23.95 3.58
CA LEU A 342 -2.02 23.90 2.17
C LEU A 342 -1.84 22.47 1.68
N SER A 343 -1.34 21.57 2.52
CA SER A 343 -1.24 20.13 2.20
C SER A 343 -2.60 19.51 1.93
N MET A 344 -3.61 19.85 2.73
CA MET A 344 -4.99 19.39 2.53
C MET A 344 -5.59 19.92 1.22
N GLU A 345 -5.35 21.20 0.88
CA GLU A 345 -5.77 21.76 -0.42
C GLU A 345 -5.11 21.03 -1.59
N ASN A 346 -3.81 20.73 -1.46
CA ASN A 346 -3.07 19.99 -2.48
C ASN A 346 -3.61 18.56 -2.65
N THR A 347 -3.96 17.88 -1.55
CA THR A 347 -4.61 16.55 -1.60
C THR A 347 -5.94 16.62 -2.36
N LYS A 348 -6.78 17.63 -2.11
CA LYS A 348 -8.03 17.83 -2.86
C LYS A 348 -7.79 18.08 -4.35
N LYS A 349 -6.77 18.89 -4.70
CA LYS A 349 -6.40 19.14 -6.10
C LYS A 349 -5.89 17.87 -6.80
N ALA A 350 -5.10 17.06 -6.09
CA ALA A 350 -4.61 15.77 -6.61
C ALA A 350 -5.78 14.83 -6.90
N LEU A 351 -6.71 14.69 -5.96
CA LEU A 351 -7.92 13.88 -6.14
C LEU A 351 -8.79 14.40 -7.30
N TYR A 352 -8.95 15.71 -7.43
CA TYR A 352 -9.67 16.30 -8.56
C TYR A 352 -9.04 15.92 -9.90
N ASN A 353 -7.72 16.06 -10.03
CA ASN A 353 -7.00 15.71 -11.24
C ASN A 353 -7.13 14.21 -11.55
N GLU A 354 -7.04 13.36 -10.54
CA GLU A 354 -7.16 11.90 -10.68
C GLU A 354 -8.56 11.51 -11.18
N VAL A 355 -9.61 12.08 -10.60
CA VAL A 355 -11.00 11.88 -11.03
C VAL A 355 -11.23 12.37 -12.46
N GLN A 356 -10.70 13.56 -12.81
CA GLN A 356 -10.78 14.09 -14.18
C GLN A 356 -10.09 13.15 -15.18
N GLN A 357 -8.92 12.63 -14.84
CA GLN A 357 -8.20 11.70 -15.70
C GLN A 357 -8.96 10.39 -15.89
N VAL A 358 -9.52 9.81 -14.82
CA VAL A 358 -10.35 8.59 -14.90
C VAL A 358 -11.60 8.84 -15.76
N TYR A 359 -12.27 9.97 -15.58
CA TYR A 359 -13.43 10.34 -16.40
C TYR A 359 -13.07 10.46 -17.88
N LEU A 360 -12.02 11.21 -18.23
CA LEU A 360 -11.58 11.38 -19.62
C LEU A 360 -11.13 10.04 -20.24
N ASN A 361 -10.40 9.22 -19.49
CA ASN A 361 -10.02 7.89 -19.94
C ASN A 361 -11.23 7.00 -20.20
N THR A 362 -12.26 7.07 -19.34
CA THR A 362 -13.51 6.29 -19.52
C THR A 362 -14.27 6.72 -20.76
N VAL A 363 -14.43 8.03 -20.99
CA VAL A 363 -15.08 8.57 -22.19
C VAL A 363 -14.34 8.13 -23.47
N SER A 364 -13.01 8.25 -23.45
CA SER A 364 -12.16 7.82 -24.55
C SER A 364 -12.21 6.30 -24.78
N ALA A 365 -12.18 5.50 -23.71
CA ALA A 365 -12.27 4.05 -23.79
C ALA A 365 -13.63 3.60 -24.38
N LYS A 366 -14.74 4.25 -23.97
CA LYS A 366 -16.07 4.00 -24.54
C LYS A 366 -16.10 4.28 -26.04
N ALA A 367 -15.57 5.43 -26.46
CA ALA A 367 -15.52 5.81 -27.88
C ALA A 367 -14.67 4.80 -28.70
N ARG A 368 -13.49 4.40 -28.16
CA ARG A 368 -12.65 3.36 -28.78
C ARG A 368 -13.37 2.03 -28.90
N TYR A 369 -14.02 1.58 -27.83
CA TYR A 369 -14.79 0.32 -27.84
C TYR A 369 -15.87 0.33 -28.92
N THR A 370 -16.69 1.38 -28.98
CA THR A 370 -17.76 1.51 -29.98
C THR A 370 -17.23 1.52 -31.43
N SER A 371 -16.13 2.26 -31.66
CA SER A 371 -15.51 2.33 -32.98
C SER A 371 -14.85 1.01 -33.39
N SER A 372 -14.16 0.34 -32.44
CA SER A 372 -13.51 -0.95 -32.71
C SER A 372 -14.50 -2.07 -32.93
N LEU A 373 -15.72 -2.00 -32.38
CA LEU A 373 -16.79 -2.96 -32.65
C LEU A 373 -17.19 -2.90 -34.12
N VAL A 374 -17.48 -1.70 -34.64
CA VAL A 374 -17.82 -1.49 -36.05
C VAL A 374 -16.66 -1.88 -36.98
N ALA A 375 -15.44 -1.52 -36.62
CA ALA A 375 -14.25 -1.86 -37.40
C ALA A 375 -14.05 -3.38 -37.51
N ARG A 376 -14.25 -4.13 -36.39
CA ARG A 376 -14.15 -5.59 -36.37
C ARG A 376 -15.21 -6.23 -37.26
N ASP A 377 -16.48 -5.84 -37.13
CA ASP A 377 -17.57 -6.40 -37.94
C ASP A 377 -17.34 -6.17 -39.44
N SER A 378 -16.90 -4.95 -39.80
CA SER A 378 -16.61 -4.61 -41.19
C SER A 378 -15.41 -5.37 -41.77
N SER A 379 -14.34 -5.52 -41.03
CA SER A 379 -13.13 -6.23 -41.47
C SER A 379 -13.32 -7.76 -41.49
N GLU A 380 -14.13 -8.30 -40.57
CA GLU A 380 -14.52 -9.72 -40.61
C GLU A 380 -15.30 -10.05 -41.89
N GLU A 381 -16.29 -9.22 -42.27
CA GLU A 381 -17.04 -9.40 -43.50
C GLU A 381 -16.16 -9.20 -44.75
N ALA A 382 -15.27 -8.20 -44.75
CA ALA A 382 -14.29 -8.01 -45.84
C ALA A 382 -13.39 -9.23 -46.02
N PHE A 383 -12.88 -9.78 -44.90
CA PHE A 383 -12.07 -11.00 -44.97
C PHE A 383 -12.86 -12.19 -45.46
N ARG A 384 -14.10 -12.40 -45.01
CA ARG A 384 -14.97 -13.47 -45.45
C ARG A 384 -15.16 -13.44 -46.98
N LEU A 385 -15.43 -12.26 -47.53
CA LEU A 385 -15.61 -12.05 -48.95
C LEU A 385 -14.32 -12.25 -49.77
N THR A 386 -13.19 -11.69 -49.25
CA THR A 386 -11.88 -11.84 -49.91
C THR A 386 -11.39 -13.28 -49.88
N LYS A 387 -11.61 -13.99 -48.79
CA LYS A 387 -11.32 -15.43 -48.67
C LYS A 387 -12.06 -16.24 -49.70
N ALA A 388 -13.38 -15.99 -49.92
CA ALA A 388 -14.17 -16.67 -50.93
C ALA A 388 -13.69 -16.36 -52.36
N LYS A 389 -13.27 -15.11 -52.63
CA LYS A 389 -12.65 -14.75 -53.92
C LYS A 389 -11.32 -15.50 -54.14
N TYR A 390 -10.47 -15.52 -53.12
CA TYR A 390 -9.18 -16.21 -53.20
C TYR A 390 -9.32 -17.72 -53.41
N GLU A 391 -10.25 -18.37 -52.74
CA GLU A 391 -10.54 -19.80 -52.89
C GLU A 391 -11.04 -20.14 -54.32
N ASN A 392 -11.72 -19.20 -54.99
CA ASN A 392 -12.17 -19.31 -56.37
C ASN A 392 -11.15 -18.76 -57.39
N GLY A 393 -9.92 -18.44 -57.01
CA GLY A 393 -8.85 -17.92 -57.86
C GLY A 393 -9.08 -16.50 -58.41
N LYS A 394 -9.98 -15.72 -57.77
CA LYS A 394 -10.35 -14.34 -58.15
C LYS A 394 -9.70 -13.25 -57.30
N ALA A 395 -8.88 -13.62 -56.36
CA ALA A 395 -8.08 -12.72 -55.55
C ALA A 395 -6.65 -13.27 -55.38
N SER A 396 -5.68 -12.39 -55.23
CA SER A 396 -4.27 -12.74 -54.98
C SER A 396 -4.03 -13.17 -53.53
N ILE A 397 -2.92 -13.86 -53.25
CA ILE A 397 -2.47 -14.17 -51.89
C ILE A 397 -2.17 -12.90 -51.08
N THR A 398 -1.78 -11.81 -51.75
CA THR A 398 -1.53 -10.51 -51.10
C THR A 398 -2.83 -9.94 -50.55
N GLU A 399 -3.88 -9.85 -51.36
CA GLU A 399 -5.21 -9.38 -50.96
C GLU A 399 -5.81 -10.24 -49.84
N PHE A 400 -5.63 -11.57 -49.91
CA PHE A 400 -6.05 -12.48 -48.84
C PHE A 400 -5.32 -12.16 -47.53
N ASN A 401 -3.99 -11.98 -47.55
CA ASN A 401 -3.20 -11.70 -46.37
C ASN A 401 -3.47 -10.30 -45.78
N GLU A 402 -3.69 -9.29 -46.62
CA GLU A 402 -4.11 -7.95 -46.21
C GLU A 402 -5.45 -7.98 -45.45
N ALA A 403 -6.49 -8.54 -46.08
CA ALA A 403 -7.79 -8.63 -45.43
C ALA A 403 -7.79 -9.46 -44.15
N LYS A 404 -6.98 -10.56 -44.10
CA LYS A 404 -6.77 -11.35 -42.89
C LYS A 404 -6.10 -10.54 -41.80
N ASN A 405 -5.04 -9.79 -42.12
CA ASN A 405 -4.29 -8.99 -41.13
C ASN A 405 -5.16 -7.85 -40.59
N ASP A 406 -5.97 -7.21 -41.43
CA ASP A 406 -6.92 -6.17 -41.02
C ASP A 406 -7.97 -6.72 -40.05
N MET A 407 -8.54 -7.90 -40.34
CA MET A 407 -9.49 -8.57 -39.45
C MET A 407 -8.86 -8.88 -38.07
N LEU A 408 -7.67 -9.47 -38.06
CA LEU A 408 -7.01 -9.87 -36.83
C LEU A 408 -6.54 -8.66 -35.99
N LYS A 409 -6.11 -7.60 -36.68
CA LYS A 409 -5.78 -6.33 -36.03
C LYS A 409 -7.02 -5.72 -35.37
N SER A 410 -8.14 -5.65 -36.11
CA SER A 410 -9.40 -5.10 -35.58
C SER A 410 -9.97 -5.93 -34.40
N GLU A 411 -9.82 -7.27 -34.46
CA GLU A 411 -10.17 -8.16 -33.35
C GLU A 411 -9.31 -7.86 -32.10
N SER A 412 -7.99 -7.69 -32.26
CA SER A 412 -7.08 -7.34 -31.20
C SER A 412 -7.36 -5.95 -30.61
N ASP A 413 -7.65 -4.97 -31.48
CA ASP A 413 -8.00 -3.61 -31.08
C ASP A 413 -9.34 -3.57 -30.31
N LEU A 414 -10.33 -4.36 -30.73
CA LEU A 414 -11.59 -4.51 -30.01
C LEU A 414 -11.38 -5.13 -28.62
N SER A 415 -10.60 -6.21 -28.52
CA SER A 415 -10.29 -6.85 -27.24
C SER A 415 -9.63 -5.87 -26.29
N ARG A 416 -8.66 -5.08 -26.77
CA ARG A 416 -8.01 -4.03 -25.97
C ARG A 416 -9.01 -2.98 -25.50
N ALA A 417 -9.79 -2.41 -26.40
CA ALA A 417 -10.75 -1.36 -26.11
C ALA A 417 -11.84 -1.83 -25.12
N LYS A 418 -12.28 -3.09 -25.26
CA LYS A 418 -13.26 -3.75 -24.41
C LYS A 418 -12.77 -3.80 -22.95
N TYR A 419 -11.61 -4.38 -22.70
CA TYR A 419 -11.11 -4.55 -21.35
C TYR A 419 -10.65 -3.24 -20.72
N GLU A 420 -10.14 -2.30 -21.51
CA GLU A 420 -9.84 -0.95 -21.05
C GLU A 420 -11.11 -0.23 -20.59
N TYR A 421 -12.21 -0.31 -21.34
CA TYR A 421 -13.49 0.32 -20.98
C TYR A 421 -14.07 -0.30 -19.69
N ILE A 422 -14.05 -1.63 -19.55
CA ILE A 422 -14.51 -2.32 -18.34
C ILE A 422 -13.71 -1.84 -17.12
N TYR A 423 -12.38 -1.80 -17.22
CA TYR A 423 -11.51 -1.36 -16.14
C TYR A 423 -11.78 0.09 -15.73
N GLN A 424 -11.91 0.99 -16.71
CA GLN A 424 -12.19 2.40 -16.43
C GLN A 424 -13.56 2.62 -15.77
N MET A 425 -14.58 1.87 -16.18
CA MET A 425 -15.90 1.91 -15.55
C MET A 425 -15.85 1.42 -14.09
N ALA A 426 -15.14 0.33 -13.83
CA ALA A 426 -14.95 -0.17 -12.47
C ALA A 426 -14.18 0.82 -11.59
N LEU A 427 -13.23 1.58 -12.14
CA LEU A 427 -12.57 2.67 -11.43
C LEU A 427 -13.54 3.80 -11.07
N ILE A 428 -14.44 4.20 -11.98
CA ILE A 428 -15.48 5.19 -11.66
C ILE A 428 -16.34 4.71 -10.49
N ASP A 429 -16.82 3.47 -10.53
CA ASP A 429 -17.60 2.89 -9.45
C ASP A 429 -16.83 2.88 -8.13
N PHE A 430 -15.53 2.57 -8.18
CA PHE A 430 -14.64 2.61 -7.02
C PHE A 430 -14.46 4.03 -6.45
N TYR A 431 -14.35 5.07 -7.29
CA TYR A 431 -14.32 6.47 -6.83
C TYR A 431 -15.66 6.92 -6.25
N CYS A 432 -16.76 6.31 -6.68
CA CYS A 432 -18.08 6.50 -6.09
C CYS A 432 -18.33 5.65 -4.84
N GLY A 433 -17.33 4.90 -4.33
CA GLY A 433 -17.39 4.12 -3.10
C GLY A 433 -17.98 2.73 -3.23
N LYS A 434 -18.08 2.20 -4.45
CA LYS A 434 -18.46 0.80 -4.67
C LYS A 434 -17.23 -0.10 -4.69
N ASP A 435 -17.42 -1.40 -4.50
CA ASP A 435 -16.35 -2.38 -4.64
C ASP A 435 -15.88 -2.49 -6.10
N LEU A 436 -14.56 -2.74 -6.28
CA LEU A 436 -13.99 -3.08 -7.58
C LEU A 436 -14.48 -4.47 -8.01
N LYS A 437 -15.41 -4.52 -8.97
CA LYS A 437 -15.96 -5.75 -9.56
C LYS A 437 -15.95 -5.65 -11.08
N PHE A 438 -15.66 -6.79 -11.73
CA PHE A 438 -15.70 -6.92 -13.17
C PHE A 438 -16.71 -7.98 -13.58
#